data_1625c755ffda41e43b72d8f910f5eeec
#
_entry.id   1625c755ffda41e43b72d8f910f5eeec
#
_cell.length_a   1.000
_cell.length_b   1.000
_cell.length_c   1.000
_cell.angle_alpha   90.00
_cell.angle_beta   90.00
_cell.angle_gamma   90.00
#
_symmetry.space_group_name_H-M   'P 1'
#
loop_
_entity.id
_entity.type
_entity.pdbx_description
1 polymer ?
#
loop_
_entity_poly.entity_id
_entity_poly.type
_entity_poly.pdbx_seq_one_letter_code
_entity_poly.pdbx_strand_id
1 'polypeptide(L)'
;MSKQKKSSSLEDYYQSCPFPKPAPAKKKKLLHNGYKDKPERRCYYTGRTGAERHEIWGGPWRQTSIDMGFQVDLSPEIHRMFHEKDKDWIKREILWWQRHYQAEYENKLIRTGITPDQARQCWMALIGKNYL
;
A
#
# COMPACT_ATOMS: atom_id res chain seq x y z
N MET A 1 19.23 -19.96 -9.08
CA MET A 1 19.16 -19.12 -9.61
C MET A 1 18.00 -18.35 -9.98
N SER A 2 17.06 -18.85 -10.50
CA SER A 2 15.97 -18.05 -10.86
C SER A 2 15.31 -17.41 -9.73
N LYS A 3 15.46 -17.81 -8.58
CA LYS A 3 14.87 -17.15 -7.51
C LYS A 3 15.27 -15.80 -7.38
N GLN A 4 16.37 -15.42 -7.73
CA GLN A 4 16.75 -14.10 -7.59
C GLN A 4 15.90 -13.15 -8.28
N LYS A 5 15.47 -13.41 -9.41
CA LYS A 5 14.67 -12.51 -10.08
C LYS A 5 13.41 -12.29 -9.42
N LYS A 6 12.88 -13.13 -8.74
CA LYS A 6 11.66 -12.91 -8.14
C LYS A 6 11.68 -11.92 -7.12
N SER A 7 12.69 -11.72 -6.50
CA SER A 7 12.71 -10.80 -5.40
C SER A 7 12.67 -9.44 -5.83
N SER A 8 12.70 -9.32 -6.88
CA SER A 8 12.60 -8.07 -7.41
C SER A 8 12.22 -6.82 -6.93
N SER A 9 11.14 -6.36 -7.15
CA SER A 9 10.82 -5.01 -6.93
C SER A 9 11.11 -4.53 -5.56
N LEU A 10 10.79 -5.25 -4.54
CA LEU A 10 11.03 -4.77 -3.21
C LEU A 10 12.52 -4.74 -2.91
N GLU A 11 13.25 -5.69 -3.42
CA GLU A 11 14.65 -5.73 -3.20
C GLU A 11 15.28 -4.56 -3.91
N ASP A 12 14.88 -4.26 -5.13
CA ASP A 12 15.42 -3.13 -5.87
C ASP A 12 15.07 -1.84 -5.16
N TYR A 13 13.89 -1.75 -4.57
CA TYR A 13 13.47 -0.58 -3.86
C TYR A 13 14.44 -0.32 -2.70
N TYR A 14 14.76 -1.34 -1.91
CA TYR A 14 15.64 -1.14 -0.79
C TYR A 14 17.05 -0.80 -1.23
N GLN A 15 17.46 -1.30 -2.35
CA GLN A 15 18.79 -0.98 -2.82
C GLN A 15 18.91 0.38 -3.44
N SER A 16 17.85 0.88 -4.04
CA SER A 16 17.94 2.18 -4.66
C SER A 16 17.62 3.31 -3.71
N CYS A 17 17.03 3.05 -2.56
CA CYS A 17 16.71 4.11 -1.61
C CYS A 17 17.83 4.34 -0.65
N PRO A 18 18.18 5.59 -0.40
CA PRO A 18 19.31 5.88 0.47
C PRO A 18 19.04 5.77 1.95
N PHE A 19 18.02 5.11 2.38
CA PHE A 19 17.77 4.95 3.80
C PHE A 19 17.82 3.48 4.15
N PRO A 20 18.02 3.15 5.39
CA PRO A 20 18.23 1.77 5.78
C PRO A 20 17.03 0.90 5.50
N LYS A 21 17.30 -0.31 5.03
CA LYS A 21 16.30 -1.25 4.75
C LYS A 21 15.74 -1.77 6.04
N PRO A 22 14.45 -1.90 6.16
CA PRO A 22 13.87 -2.42 7.39
C PRO A 22 14.24 -3.88 7.54
N ALA A 23 14.17 -4.37 8.72
CA ALA A 23 14.50 -5.75 8.98
C ALA A 23 13.55 -6.64 8.24
N PRO A 24 14.00 -7.69 7.70
CA PRO A 24 13.19 -8.57 6.90
C PRO A 24 12.19 -9.23 7.78
N ALA A 25 11.00 -9.06 7.51
CA ALA A 25 10.00 -9.61 8.31
C ALA A 25 9.79 -11.02 8.04
N LYS A 26 9.21 -11.71 8.90
CA LYS A 26 8.99 -13.06 8.71
C LYS A 26 7.89 -13.07 7.82
N LYS A 27 7.88 -12.42 6.90
CA LYS A 27 6.91 -12.33 5.97
C LYS A 27 5.77 -13.18 5.99
N LYS A 28 5.77 -14.24 5.58
CA LYS A 28 4.66 -15.04 5.47
C LYS A 28 3.64 -14.99 6.49
N LYS A 29 3.87 -15.34 7.60
CA LYS A 29 2.90 -15.35 8.58
C LYS A 29 2.22 -14.11 8.73
N LEU A 30 2.89 -13.13 8.62
CA LEU A 30 2.28 -11.89 8.80
C LEU A 30 1.19 -11.59 7.86
N LEU A 31 1.31 -12.07 6.69
CA LEU A 31 0.34 -11.79 5.71
C LEU A 31 -1.02 -12.17 6.17
N HIS A 32 -1.22 -13.31 6.69
CA HIS A 32 -2.49 -13.70 7.11
C HIS A 32 -2.99 -12.94 8.25
N ASN A 33 -2.20 -12.73 9.22
CA ASN A 33 -2.62 -12.02 10.36
C ASN A 33 -3.09 -10.66 10.08
N GLY A 34 -2.50 -10.02 9.15
CA GLY A 34 -2.86 -8.67 8.86
C GLY A 34 -4.24 -8.59 8.33
N TYR A 35 -4.80 -9.67 7.93
CA TYR A 35 -6.05 -9.63 7.37
C TYR A 35 -7.16 -10.06 8.21
N LYS A 36 -6.90 -10.53 9.40
CA LYS A 36 -7.99 -10.94 10.22
C LYS A 36 -8.86 -9.77 10.46
N ASP A 37 -10.13 -9.88 10.13
CA ASP A 37 -11.08 -8.82 10.38
C ASP A 37 -11.42 -8.79 11.84
N LYS A 38 -11.61 -7.64 12.39
CA LYS A 38 -11.95 -7.48 13.78
C LYS A 38 -13.31 -6.84 13.87
N PRO A 39 -14.17 -7.34 14.74
CA PRO A 39 -15.53 -6.85 14.80
C PRO A 39 -15.63 -5.37 15.12
N GLU A 40 -14.67 -4.86 15.87
CA GLU A 40 -14.73 -3.44 16.23
C GLU A 40 -14.14 -2.51 15.19
N ARG A 41 -13.59 -3.04 14.10
CA ARG A 41 -12.99 -2.18 13.08
C ARG A 41 -14.08 -1.38 12.40
N ARG A 42 -13.86 -0.10 12.19
CA ARG A 42 -14.88 0.76 11.64
C ARG A 42 -14.57 1.21 10.23
N CYS A 43 -15.63 1.29 9.43
CA CYS A 43 -15.51 1.72 8.05
C CYS A 43 -15.14 3.19 7.99
N TYR A 44 -14.18 3.53 7.16
CA TYR A 44 -13.73 4.90 6.98
C TYR A 44 -14.87 5.80 6.52
N TYR A 45 -15.75 5.30 5.67
CA TYR A 45 -16.80 6.12 5.07
C TYR A 45 -18.07 6.18 5.90
N THR A 46 -18.43 5.11 6.59
CA THR A 46 -19.70 5.07 7.29
C THR A 46 -19.57 5.07 8.79
N GLY A 47 -18.40 4.76 9.32
CA GLY A 47 -18.21 4.66 10.76
C GLY A 47 -18.80 3.40 11.38
N ARG A 48 -19.40 2.52 10.59
CA ARG A 48 -20.00 1.33 11.13
C ARG A 48 -18.94 0.31 11.47
N THR A 49 -19.20 -0.51 12.49
CA THR A 49 -18.27 -1.55 12.86
C THR A 49 -18.38 -2.71 11.87
N GLY A 50 -17.46 -3.64 11.95
CA GLY A 50 -17.46 -4.79 11.04
C GLY A 50 -16.77 -4.52 9.72
N ALA A 51 -15.92 -3.51 9.66
CA ALA A 51 -15.23 -3.19 8.43
C ALA A 51 -14.17 -4.21 8.08
N GLU A 52 -13.89 -4.32 6.81
CA GLU A 52 -12.86 -5.20 6.28
C GLU A 52 -11.70 -4.35 5.81
N ARG A 53 -10.49 -4.86 5.93
CA ARG A 53 -9.33 -4.09 5.53
C ARG A 53 -9.05 -4.30 4.05
N HIS A 54 -8.98 -3.22 3.31
CA HIS A 54 -8.75 -3.25 1.87
C HIS A 54 -7.35 -2.74 1.56
N GLU A 55 -6.59 -3.46 0.74
CA GLU A 55 -5.29 -3.02 0.32
C GLU A 55 -5.45 -2.19 -0.93
N ILE A 56 -4.85 -1.00 -0.95
CA ILE A 56 -5.01 -0.09 -2.08
C ILE A 56 -4.37 -0.66 -3.34
N TRP A 57 -3.23 -1.31 -3.21
CA TRP A 57 -2.61 -2.00 -4.35
C TRP A 57 -2.67 -3.49 -4.07
N GLY A 58 -3.47 -4.20 -4.86
CA GLY A 58 -3.64 -5.63 -4.68
C GLY A 58 -2.76 -6.42 -5.62
N GLY A 59 -3.14 -7.66 -5.87
CA GLY A 59 -2.38 -8.52 -6.75
C GLY A 59 -0.95 -8.66 -6.30
N PRO A 60 0.01 -8.46 -7.19
CA PRO A 60 1.43 -8.63 -6.83
C PRO A 60 1.88 -7.65 -5.78
N TRP A 61 1.16 -6.54 -5.56
CA TRP A 61 1.56 -5.55 -4.58
C TRP A 61 0.82 -5.66 -3.26
N ARG A 62 0.03 -6.73 -3.10
CA ARG A 62 -0.75 -6.87 -1.89
C ARG A 62 0.11 -6.89 -0.63
N GLN A 63 1.20 -7.65 -0.65
CA GLN A 63 2.08 -7.71 0.51
C GLN A 63 2.72 -6.34 0.77
N THR A 64 3.07 -5.62 -0.28
CA THR A 64 3.64 -4.30 -0.15
C THR A 64 2.63 -3.37 0.51
N SER A 65 1.35 -3.43 0.11
CA SER A 65 0.32 -2.61 0.72
C SER A 65 0.20 -2.93 2.21
N ILE A 66 0.26 -4.19 2.58
CA ILE A 66 0.17 -4.57 3.97
C ILE A 66 1.37 -4.08 4.74
N ASP A 67 2.56 -4.30 4.22
CA ASP A 67 3.78 -3.92 4.91
C ASP A 67 3.92 -2.41 5.07
N MET A 68 3.45 -1.66 4.11
CA MET A 68 3.59 -0.21 4.13
C MET A 68 2.37 0.49 4.72
N GLY A 69 1.31 -0.26 5.01
CA GLY A 69 0.12 0.34 5.58
C GLY A 69 -0.77 1.03 4.56
N PHE A 70 -0.65 0.70 3.28
CA PHE A 70 -1.47 1.32 2.24
C PHE A 70 -2.83 0.61 2.23
N GLN A 71 -3.59 0.84 3.28
CA GLN A 71 -4.84 0.13 3.49
C GLN A 71 -5.92 1.09 3.96
N VAL A 72 -7.17 0.69 3.77
CA VAL A 72 -8.29 1.46 4.28
C VAL A 72 -9.35 0.47 4.75
N ASP A 73 -10.05 0.79 5.82
CA ASP A 73 -11.07 -0.09 6.38
C ASP A 73 -12.40 0.28 5.75
N LEU A 74 -13.07 -0.67 5.16
CA LEU A 74 -14.29 -0.44 4.41
C LEU A 74 -15.38 -1.42 4.83
N SER A 75 -16.62 -0.97 4.84
CA SER A 75 -17.72 -1.88 5.08
C SER A 75 -17.73 -2.90 3.95
N PRO A 76 -18.34 -4.06 4.15
CA PRO A 76 -18.35 -5.07 3.09
C PRO A 76 -18.93 -4.56 1.78
N GLU A 77 -19.95 -3.72 1.84
CA GLU A 77 -20.55 -3.18 0.65
C GLU A 77 -19.59 -2.27 -0.11
N ILE A 78 -18.95 -1.35 0.59
CA ILE A 78 -18.05 -0.42 -0.06
C ILE A 78 -16.80 -1.16 -0.53
N HIS A 79 -16.36 -2.15 0.25
CA HIS A 79 -15.22 -2.96 -0.15
C HIS A 79 -15.50 -3.62 -1.50
N ARG A 80 -16.72 -4.13 -1.68
CA ARG A 80 -17.06 -4.75 -2.93
C ARG A 80 -17.06 -3.71 -4.05
N MET A 81 -17.55 -2.50 -3.79
CA MET A 81 -17.55 -1.46 -4.79
C MET A 81 -16.13 -1.07 -5.18
N PHE A 82 -15.21 -1.06 -4.23
CA PHE A 82 -13.81 -0.75 -4.54
C PHE A 82 -13.20 -1.81 -5.45
N HIS A 83 -13.66 -3.05 -5.35
CA HIS A 83 -13.15 -4.08 -6.25
C HIS A 83 -13.83 -4.03 -7.62
N GLU A 84 -15.10 -3.67 -7.67
CA GLU A 84 -15.80 -3.60 -8.94
C GLU A 84 -15.43 -2.39 -9.78
N LYS A 85 -15.18 -1.28 -9.13
CA LYS A 85 -14.72 -0.07 -9.79
C LYS A 85 -15.61 0.38 -10.94
N ASP A 86 -16.90 0.22 -10.79
CA ASP A 86 -17.79 0.58 -11.86
C ASP A 86 -18.51 1.92 -11.66
N LYS A 87 -18.35 2.55 -10.50
CA LYS A 87 -18.96 3.84 -10.25
C LYS A 87 -17.93 4.94 -10.25
N ASP A 88 -18.29 6.06 -10.83
CA ASP A 88 -17.34 7.17 -10.94
C ASP A 88 -16.81 7.66 -9.61
N TRP A 89 -17.67 7.73 -8.60
CA TRP A 89 -17.22 8.24 -7.34
C TRP A 89 -16.24 7.27 -6.66
N ILE A 90 -16.41 5.97 -6.90
CA ILE A 90 -15.50 4.98 -6.36
C ILE A 90 -14.14 5.13 -7.04
N LYS A 91 -14.13 5.36 -8.35
CA LYS A 91 -12.87 5.54 -9.06
C LYS A 91 -12.13 6.76 -8.55
N ARG A 92 -12.86 7.83 -8.24
CA ARG A 92 -12.25 9.02 -7.70
C ARG A 92 -11.69 8.77 -6.31
N GLU A 93 -12.40 7.97 -5.50
CA GLU A 93 -11.92 7.67 -4.16
C GLU A 93 -10.68 6.79 -4.21
N ILE A 94 -10.64 5.82 -5.10
CA ILE A 94 -9.48 4.97 -5.24
C ILE A 94 -8.27 5.82 -5.65
N LEU A 95 -8.46 6.74 -6.60
CA LEU A 95 -7.36 7.58 -7.03
C LEU A 95 -6.90 8.49 -5.89
N TRP A 96 -7.85 8.97 -5.09
CA TRP A 96 -7.50 9.81 -3.94
C TRP A 96 -6.61 9.04 -2.97
N TRP A 97 -6.95 7.78 -2.68
CA TRP A 97 -6.14 6.97 -1.78
C TRP A 97 -4.76 6.70 -2.37
N GLN A 98 -4.69 6.45 -3.66
CA GLN A 98 -3.42 6.20 -4.31
C GLN A 98 -2.52 7.43 -4.23
N ARG A 99 -3.07 8.59 -4.46
CA ARG A 99 -2.31 9.83 -4.38
C ARG A 99 -1.92 10.13 -2.95
N HIS A 100 -2.85 9.90 -2.04
CA HIS A 100 -2.61 10.16 -0.63
C HIS A 100 -1.43 9.34 -0.11
N TYR A 101 -1.42 8.06 -0.41
CA TYR A 101 -0.35 7.20 0.08
C TYR A 101 0.97 7.47 -0.62
N GLN A 102 0.94 7.82 -1.90
CA GLN A 102 2.18 8.17 -2.57
C GLN A 102 2.76 9.45 -1.97
N ALA A 103 1.92 10.46 -1.79
CA ALA A 103 2.40 11.72 -1.23
C ALA A 103 2.94 11.53 0.19
N GLU A 104 2.26 10.73 0.99
CA GLU A 104 2.69 10.49 2.33
C GLU A 104 4.03 9.76 2.35
N TYR A 105 4.19 8.76 1.49
CA TYR A 105 5.41 7.99 1.42
C TYR A 105 6.58 8.90 1.00
N GLU A 106 6.38 9.68 -0.06
CA GLU A 106 7.45 10.55 -0.55
C GLU A 106 7.78 11.63 0.47
N ASN A 107 6.77 12.20 1.12
CA ASN A 107 7.02 13.23 2.09
C ASN A 107 7.77 12.73 3.31
N LYS A 108 7.53 11.50 3.72
CA LYS A 108 8.26 10.94 4.82
C LYS A 108 9.75 10.82 4.47
N LEU A 109 10.06 10.40 3.25
CA LEU A 109 11.44 10.29 2.82
C LEU A 109 12.09 11.67 2.72
N ILE A 110 11.37 12.64 2.21
CA ILE A 110 11.90 13.97 2.07
C ILE A 110 12.23 14.55 3.44
N ARG A 111 11.42 14.25 4.44
CA ARG A 111 11.68 14.75 5.79
C ARG A 111 12.95 14.13 6.39
N THR A 112 13.44 13.04 5.87
CA THR A 112 14.69 12.48 6.35
C THR A 112 15.90 13.04 5.60
N GLY A 113 15.68 13.99 4.69
CA GLY A 113 16.78 14.59 3.95
C GLY A 113 16.97 14.08 2.53
N ILE A 114 16.05 13.22 2.09
CA ILE A 114 16.14 12.69 0.74
C ILE A 114 15.52 13.69 -0.21
N THR A 115 16.10 13.88 -1.40
CA THR A 115 15.56 14.86 -2.33
C THR A 115 14.24 14.38 -2.91
N PRO A 116 13.39 15.29 -3.40
CA PRO A 116 12.13 14.88 -4.01
C PRO A 116 12.32 13.92 -5.17
N ASP A 117 13.36 14.11 -5.98
CA ASP A 117 13.60 13.21 -7.09
C ASP A 117 13.95 11.81 -6.60
N GLN A 118 14.76 11.73 -5.56
CA GLN A 118 15.11 10.43 -5.00
C GLN A 118 13.90 9.78 -4.37
N ALA A 119 13.05 10.55 -3.72
CA ALA A 119 11.84 10.00 -3.12
C ALA A 119 10.93 9.43 -4.21
N ARG A 120 10.81 10.12 -5.35
CA ARG A 120 10.01 9.63 -6.45
C ARG A 120 10.62 8.35 -7.04
N GLN A 121 11.94 8.27 -7.12
CA GLN A 121 12.58 7.06 -7.60
C GLN A 121 12.29 5.89 -6.68
N CYS A 122 12.30 6.11 -5.39
CA CYS A 122 11.98 5.05 -4.44
C CYS A 122 10.53 4.60 -4.63
N TRP A 123 9.62 5.55 -4.81
CA TRP A 123 8.23 5.21 -5.02
C TRP A 123 8.07 4.40 -6.30
N MET A 124 8.72 4.79 -7.37
CA MET A 124 8.62 4.09 -8.64
C MET A 124 9.20 2.68 -8.55
N ALA A 125 10.23 2.48 -7.74
CA ALA A 125 10.78 1.16 -7.54
C ALA A 125 9.82 0.31 -6.73
N LEU A 126 9.06 0.92 -5.82
CA LEU A 126 8.16 0.18 -4.96
C LEU A 126 6.86 -0.20 -5.67
N ILE A 127 6.22 0.73 -6.30
CA ILE A 127 4.90 0.53 -6.91
C ILE A 127 4.93 0.53 -8.44
N GLY A 128 5.77 1.34 -9.01
CA GLY A 128 5.94 1.32 -10.46
C GLY A 128 5.07 2.27 -11.24
N LYS A 129 4.25 3.08 -10.57
CA LYS A 129 3.40 4.02 -11.27
C LYS A 129 3.27 5.30 -10.47
N ASN A 130 3.34 6.43 -11.15
CA ASN A 130 3.23 7.74 -10.52
C ASN A 130 1.79 8.20 -10.59
N TYR A 131 1.20 8.56 -9.44
CA TYR A 131 -0.18 9.02 -9.36
C TYR A 131 -0.24 10.53 -9.10
N LEU A 132 0.88 11.16 -8.82
CA LEU A 132 0.95 12.59 -8.59
C LEU A 132 1.38 13.33 -9.85
#